data_e3dbcc29b79ebc7c73d3cb1e47203bdc
#
_entry.id   e3dbcc29b79ebc7c73d3cb1e47203bdc
#
_cell.length_a   1.000
_cell.length_b   1.000
_cell.length_c   1.000
_cell.angle_alpha   90.00
_cell.angle_beta   90.00
_cell.angle_gamma   90.00
#
_symmetry.space_group_name_H-M   'P 1'
#
loop_
_entity.id
_entity.type
_entity.pdbx_description
1 polymer ?
#
loop_
_entity_poly.entity_id
_entity_poly.type
_entity_poly.pdbx_seq_one_letter_code
_entity_poly.pdbx_strand_id
1 'polypeptide(L)'
;QWRRSLDLQTPPQHTLLSCFGGLHLPLTTPAAEVGHGQWTLLCFGNSFPKTAAIKPLQPPWQPQQLMPLCSRVLTKPGFSTICEALGHGCGVILVERQGFAEAAALQSGVQRHGFHRLISPNQLQVGDWHLSDPLLPPHQGPLDRTGAQTASHHLAQVLMAGVN
;
A
#
# COMPACT_ATOMS: atom_id res chain seq x y z
N GLN A 1 11.55 -7.18 -15.80
CA GLN A 1 10.89 -8.46 -16.15
C GLN A 1 9.40 -8.44 -15.76
N TRP A 2 9.02 -8.19 -14.51
CA TRP A 2 7.61 -8.25 -14.04
C TRP A 2 6.67 -7.23 -14.69
N ARG A 3 7.15 -6.02 -15.01
CA ARG A 3 6.32 -5.04 -15.74
C ARG A 3 5.86 -5.57 -17.10
N ARG A 4 6.74 -6.31 -17.80
CA ARG A 4 6.40 -6.94 -19.10
C ARG A 4 5.41 -8.08 -18.93
N SER A 5 5.60 -8.96 -17.93
CA SER A 5 4.69 -10.09 -17.70
C SER A 5 3.29 -9.64 -17.25
N LEU A 6 3.17 -8.47 -16.65
CA LEU A 6 1.90 -7.86 -16.29
C LEU A 6 1.35 -6.91 -17.36
N ASP A 7 2.06 -6.74 -18.47
CA ASP A 7 1.67 -5.82 -19.55
C ASP A 7 1.34 -4.41 -19.01
N LEU A 8 2.26 -3.84 -18.20
CA LEU A 8 2.08 -2.51 -17.62
C LEU A 8 2.53 -1.43 -18.60
N GLN A 9 1.57 -0.71 -19.16
CA GLN A 9 1.81 0.37 -20.12
C GLN A 9 2.15 1.70 -19.43
N THR A 10 1.57 1.97 -18.28
CA THR A 10 1.86 3.20 -17.51
C THR A 10 3.19 3.08 -16.76
N PRO A 11 3.92 4.20 -16.56
CA PRO A 11 5.13 4.18 -15.75
C PRO A 11 4.81 3.93 -14.26
N PRO A 12 5.82 3.58 -13.42
CA PRO A 12 5.60 3.34 -11.99
C PRO A 12 4.86 4.47 -11.27
N GLN A 13 5.12 5.72 -11.65
CA GLN A 13 4.49 6.91 -11.08
C GLN A 13 2.97 6.91 -11.23
N HIS A 14 2.45 6.23 -12.24
CA HIS A 14 1.02 6.08 -12.52
C HIS A 14 0.54 4.64 -12.36
N THR A 15 1.15 3.89 -11.46
CA THR A 15 0.73 2.53 -11.11
C THR A 15 0.33 2.50 -9.63
N LEU A 16 -0.90 2.05 -9.38
CA LEU A 16 -1.51 1.92 -8.07
C LEU A 16 -1.70 0.44 -7.73
N LEU A 17 -1.36 0.03 -6.53
CA LEU A 17 -1.70 -1.27 -5.97
C LEU A 17 -2.88 -1.12 -5.01
N SER A 18 -3.98 -1.83 -5.26
CA SER A 18 -5.08 -1.99 -4.31
C SER A 18 -4.95 -3.31 -3.55
N CYS A 19 -4.79 -3.23 -2.24
CA CYS A 19 -4.56 -4.40 -1.38
C CYS A 19 -5.26 -4.24 -0.03
N PHE A 20 -6.32 -4.99 0.19
CA PHE A 20 -7.13 -4.95 1.42
C PHE A 20 -6.95 -6.18 2.33
N GLY A 21 -5.94 -7.02 2.04
CA GLY A 21 -5.69 -8.26 2.77
C GLY A 21 -6.88 -9.22 2.67
N GLY A 22 -7.17 -9.94 3.75
CA GLY A 22 -8.29 -10.90 3.79
C GLY A 22 -9.70 -10.28 3.81
N LEU A 23 -9.81 -8.94 3.70
CA LEU A 23 -11.09 -8.27 3.62
C LEU A 23 -11.48 -8.10 2.14
N HIS A 24 -12.43 -8.90 1.69
CA HIS A 24 -13.04 -8.69 0.38
C HIS A 24 -13.96 -7.47 0.43
N LEU A 25 -13.51 -6.36 -0.15
CA LEU A 25 -14.36 -5.20 -0.38
C LEU A 25 -14.89 -5.27 -1.81
N PRO A 26 -16.18 -5.34 -2.04
CA PRO A 26 -16.76 -5.37 -3.38
C PRO A 26 -16.69 -3.97 -4.01
N LEU A 27 -15.48 -3.57 -4.42
CA LEU A 27 -15.30 -2.32 -5.15
C LEU A 27 -15.75 -2.52 -6.59
N THR A 28 -16.69 -1.72 -7.03
CA THR A 28 -17.25 -1.78 -8.39
C THR A 28 -16.88 -0.58 -9.24
N THR A 29 -16.53 0.53 -8.62
CA THR A 29 -16.21 1.79 -9.30
C THR A 29 -14.73 2.11 -9.09
N PRO A 30 -13.90 2.02 -10.13
CA PRO A 30 -12.52 2.50 -10.07
C PRO A 30 -12.48 4.03 -10.12
N ALA A 31 -11.35 4.62 -9.71
CA ALA A 31 -11.13 6.04 -9.92
C ALA A 31 -11.21 6.42 -11.40
N ALA A 32 -11.69 7.62 -11.69
CA ALA A 32 -11.85 8.13 -13.05
C ALA A 32 -10.52 8.08 -13.84
N GLU A 33 -9.40 8.40 -13.19
CA GLU A 33 -8.06 8.37 -13.77
C GLU A 33 -7.64 6.96 -14.22
N VAL A 34 -8.13 5.91 -13.53
CA VAL A 34 -7.96 4.52 -13.96
C VAL A 34 -8.87 4.22 -15.14
N GLY A 35 -10.14 4.64 -15.06
CA GLY A 35 -11.10 4.47 -16.16
C GLY A 35 -10.66 5.13 -17.46
N HIS A 36 -10.00 6.28 -17.38
CA HIS A 36 -9.45 7.01 -18.52
C HIS A 36 -8.05 6.51 -18.95
N GLY A 37 -7.51 5.47 -18.33
CA GLY A 37 -6.21 4.90 -18.67
C GLY A 37 -4.99 5.74 -18.28
N GLN A 38 -5.18 6.76 -17.47
CA GLN A 38 -4.08 7.59 -16.94
C GLN A 38 -3.29 6.85 -15.86
N TRP A 39 -3.96 5.97 -15.12
CA TRP A 39 -3.38 5.12 -14.09
C TRP A 39 -3.64 3.64 -14.38
N THR A 40 -2.69 2.81 -14.04
CA THR A 40 -2.89 1.34 -14.01
C THR A 40 -3.16 0.91 -12.58
N LEU A 41 -4.24 0.15 -12.40
CA LEU A 41 -4.64 -0.46 -11.13
C LEU A 41 -4.24 -1.95 -11.10
N LEU A 42 -3.35 -2.30 -10.20
CA LEU A 42 -3.09 -3.68 -9.79
C LEU A 42 -3.99 -4.00 -8.59
N CYS A 43 -4.81 -5.03 -8.64
CA CYS A 43 -5.76 -5.29 -7.56
C CYS A 43 -5.87 -6.76 -7.17
N PHE A 44 -5.99 -7.00 -5.86
CA PHE A 44 -6.26 -8.30 -5.27
C PHE A 44 -7.65 -8.33 -4.66
N GLY A 45 -8.41 -9.38 -4.96
CA GLY A 45 -9.68 -9.64 -4.29
C GLY A 45 -10.82 -8.67 -4.58
N ASN A 46 -10.72 -7.90 -5.67
CA ASN A 46 -11.73 -6.94 -6.09
C ASN A 46 -12.54 -7.47 -7.27
N SER A 47 -13.77 -6.97 -7.41
CA SER A 47 -14.69 -7.37 -8.48
C SER A 47 -14.54 -6.55 -9.77
N PHE A 48 -13.43 -5.86 -9.95
CA PHE A 48 -13.20 -5.09 -11.17
C PHE A 48 -12.99 -5.99 -12.38
N PRO A 49 -13.62 -5.67 -13.51
CA PRO A 49 -13.36 -6.37 -14.77
C PRO A 49 -11.91 -6.10 -15.22
N LYS A 50 -11.28 -7.11 -15.83
CA LYS A 50 -9.96 -6.94 -16.44
C LYS A 50 -10.05 -6.00 -17.63
N THR A 51 -9.22 -4.97 -17.64
CA THR A 51 -9.08 -4.03 -18.78
C THR A 51 -7.59 -3.76 -19.04
N ALA A 52 -7.29 -2.91 -20.01
CA ALA A 52 -5.92 -2.45 -20.23
C ALA A 52 -5.35 -1.73 -18.98
N ALA A 53 -6.19 -0.97 -18.28
CA ALA A 53 -5.81 -0.19 -17.09
C ALA A 53 -6.04 -0.94 -15.76
N ILE A 54 -6.81 -2.02 -15.73
CA ILE A 54 -7.12 -2.79 -14.53
C ILE A 54 -6.59 -4.22 -14.68
N LYS A 55 -5.72 -4.61 -13.77
CA LYS A 55 -5.05 -5.92 -13.75
C LYS A 55 -5.43 -6.66 -12.47
N PRO A 56 -6.54 -7.44 -12.45
CA PRO A 56 -6.84 -8.33 -11.35
C PRO A 56 -5.76 -9.38 -11.21
N LEU A 57 -5.28 -9.56 -9.99
CA LEU A 57 -4.16 -10.45 -9.67
C LEU A 57 -4.62 -11.58 -8.75
N GLN A 58 -4.04 -12.73 -8.96
CA GLN A 58 -4.27 -13.95 -8.19
C GLN A 58 -2.93 -14.62 -7.85
N PRO A 59 -2.90 -15.58 -6.93
CA PRO A 59 -1.71 -16.37 -6.70
C PRO A 59 -1.09 -16.87 -8.02
N PRO A 60 0.24 -16.92 -8.12
CA PRO A 60 1.22 -16.80 -7.04
C PRO A 60 1.65 -15.37 -6.69
N TRP A 61 1.06 -14.32 -7.29
CA TRP A 61 1.41 -12.94 -6.99
C TRP A 61 1.14 -12.59 -5.53
N GLN A 62 2.06 -11.86 -4.91
CA GLN A 62 1.92 -11.33 -3.56
C GLN A 62 2.10 -9.80 -3.58
N PRO A 63 1.34 -9.06 -2.75
CA PRO A 63 1.37 -7.59 -2.75
C PRO A 63 2.77 -6.99 -2.63
N GLN A 64 3.59 -7.50 -1.71
CA GLN A 64 4.94 -7.00 -1.47
C GLN A 64 5.87 -7.13 -2.69
N GLN A 65 5.65 -8.11 -3.56
CA GLN A 65 6.42 -8.27 -4.79
C GLN A 65 6.10 -7.19 -5.83
N LEU A 66 4.91 -6.60 -5.74
CA LEU A 66 4.39 -5.63 -6.72
C LEU A 66 4.58 -4.18 -6.28
N MET A 67 4.78 -3.94 -4.99
CA MET A 67 5.01 -2.58 -4.46
C MET A 67 6.15 -1.84 -5.16
N PRO A 68 7.30 -2.49 -5.51
CA PRO A 68 8.36 -1.83 -6.27
C PRO A 68 7.95 -1.33 -7.67
N LEU A 69 6.81 -1.81 -8.19
CA LEU A 69 6.28 -1.41 -9.49
C LEU A 69 5.29 -0.25 -9.39
N CYS A 70 4.92 0.16 -8.18
CA CYS A 70 3.85 1.09 -7.88
C CYS A 70 4.39 2.34 -7.18
N SER A 71 3.78 3.50 -7.45
CA SER A 71 4.03 4.70 -6.67
C SER A 71 3.12 4.82 -5.46
N ARG A 72 1.96 4.19 -5.49
CA ARG A 72 0.94 4.29 -4.44
C ARG A 72 0.33 2.93 -4.10
N VAL A 73 -0.06 2.79 -2.85
CA VAL A 73 -0.84 1.65 -2.34
C VAL A 73 -2.15 2.17 -1.75
N LEU A 74 -3.27 1.67 -2.24
CA LEU A 74 -4.60 1.90 -1.69
C LEU A 74 -4.93 0.74 -0.75
N THR A 75 -5.13 1.03 0.52
CA THR A 75 -5.31 0.00 1.55
C THR A 75 -6.16 0.48 2.74
N LYS A 76 -6.63 -0.46 3.53
CA LYS A 76 -7.17 -0.21 4.88
C LYS A 76 -6.04 -0.19 5.91
N PRO A 77 -6.29 0.27 7.16
CA PRO A 77 -5.35 0.09 8.25
C PRO A 77 -5.03 -1.40 8.46
N GLY A 78 -3.81 -1.79 8.13
CA GLY A 78 -3.26 -3.13 8.29
C GLY A 78 -1.75 -3.02 8.42
N PHE A 79 -1.20 -3.51 9.55
CA PHE A 79 0.19 -3.30 9.93
C PHE A 79 1.17 -3.74 8.83
N SER A 80 1.09 -4.99 8.39
CA SER A 80 2.04 -5.54 7.40
C SER A 80 2.02 -4.76 6.09
N THR A 81 0.83 -4.51 5.53
CA THR A 81 0.70 -3.80 4.25
C THR A 81 1.25 -2.37 4.33
N ILE A 82 0.99 -1.66 5.44
CA ILE A 82 1.51 -0.31 5.66
C ILE A 82 3.04 -0.33 5.77
N CYS A 83 3.60 -1.21 6.61
CA CYS A 83 5.05 -1.31 6.78
C CYS A 83 5.76 -1.68 5.48
N GLU A 84 5.19 -2.60 4.71
CA GLU A 84 5.72 -2.98 3.40
C GLU A 84 5.67 -1.82 2.40
N ALA A 85 4.54 -1.11 2.32
CA ALA A 85 4.38 0.04 1.44
C ALA A 85 5.39 1.15 1.76
N LEU A 86 5.51 1.52 3.03
CA LEU A 86 6.49 2.52 3.50
C LEU A 86 7.91 2.03 3.27
N GLY A 87 8.18 0.74 3.51
CA GLY A 87 9.46 0.10 3.25
C GLY A 87 9.89 0.16 1.77
N HIS A 88 8.95 0.14 0.84
CA HIS A 88 9.21 0.28 -0.60
C HIS A 88 9.15 1.73 -1.09
N GLY A 89 8.86 2.70 -0.22
CA GLY A 89 8.74 4.11 -0.59
C GLY A 89 7.45 4.43 -1.35
N CYS A 90 6.45 3.56 -1.29
CA CYS A 90 5.14 3.82 -1.87
C CYS A 90 4.39 4.87 -1.04
N GLY A 91 3.71 5.79 -1.71
CA GLY A 91 2.71 6.61 -1.05
C GLY A 91 1.50 5.77 -0.64
N VAL A 92 0.85 6.13 0.45
CA VAL A 92 -0.27 5.36 1.00
C VAL A 92 -1.57 6.16 0.90
N ILE A 93 -2.53 5.63 0.16
CA ILE A 93 -3.93 6.07 0.23
C ILE A 93 -4.62 5.16 1.24
N LEU A 94 -4.86 5.70 2.43
CA LEU A 94 -5.39 4.94 3.55
C LEU A 94 -6.89 5.19 3.70
N VAL A 95 -7.66 4.11 3.64
CA VAL A 95 -9.11 4.17 3.89
C VAL A 95 -9.36 4.19 5.38
N GLU A 96 -10.06 5.21 5.85
CA GLU A 96 -10.44 5.30 7.27
C GLU A 96 -11.30 4.12 7.70
N ARG A 97 -11.04 3.61 8.88
CA ARG A 97 -11.77 2.47 9.44
C ARG A 97 -12.20 2.73 10.87
N GLN A 98 -13.51 2.74 11.08
CA GLN A 98 -14.08 2.82 12.42
C GLN A 98 -14.13 1.44 13.09
N GLY A 99 -14.07 1.42 14.41
CA GLY A 99 -14.22 0.18 15.20
C GLY A 99 -13.02 -0.78 15.12
N PHE A 100 -11.87 -0.35 14.62
CA PHE A 100 -10.65 -1.13 14.60
C PHE A 100 -9.61 -0.49 15.54
N ALA A 101 -9.24 -1.20 16.61
CA ALA A 101 -8.45 -0.65 17.71
C ALA A 101 -7.10 -0.06 17.28
N GLU A 102 -6.45 -0.66 16.28
CA GLU A 102 -5.15 -0.22 15.79
C GLU A 102 -5.22 0.92 14.77
N ALA A 103 -6.43 1.29 14.29
CA ALA A 103 -6.58 2.21 13.16
C ALA A 103 -5.89 3.56 13.40
N ALA A 104 -6.09 4.16 14.57
CA ALA A 104 -5.51 5.46 14.91
C ALA A 104 -3.97 5.42 14.96
N ALA A 105 -3.40 4.36 15.53
CA ALA A 105 -1.95 4.19 15.62
C ALA A 105 -1.32 4.00 14.24
N LEU A 106 -1.94 3.17 13.39
CA LEU A 106 -1.49 2.91 12.03
C LEU A 106 -1.62 4.15 11.14
N GLN A 107 -2.72 4.89 11.24
CA GLN A 107 -2.89 6.16 10.55
C GLN A 107 -1.81 7.17 10.96
N SER A 108 -1.57 7.33 12.26
CA SER A 108 -0.49 8.19 12.76
C SER A 108 0.89 7.75 12.26
N GLY A 109 1.15 6.44 12.18
CA GLY A 109 2.38 5.90 11.61
C GLY A 109 2.58 6.28 10.14
N VAL A 110 1.52 6.15 9.33
CA VAL A 110 1.54 6.56 7.92
C VAL A 110 1.79 8.06 7.78
N GLN A 111 1.10 8.89 8.55
CA GLN A 111 1.27 10.35 8.52
C GLN A 111 2.68 10.81 8.94
N ARG A 112 3.29 10.09 9.86
CA ARG A 112 4.65 10.38 10.30
C ARG A 112 5.73 10.00 9.29
N HIS A 113 5.57 8.87 8.60
CA HIS A 113 6.69 8.24 7.90
C HIS A 113 6.49 8.08 6.39
N GLY A 114 5.30 8.35 5.84
CA GLY A 114 4.99 8.17 4.43
C GLY A 114 4.26 9.33 3.78
N PHE A 115 4.48 9.48 2.48
CA PHE A 115 3.56 10.27 1.66
C PHE A 115 2.18 9.63 1.72
N HIS A 116 1.14 10.42 2.01
CA HIS A 116 -0.14 9.84 2.35
C HIS A 116 -1.34 10.67 1.92
N ARG A 117 -2.47 9.99 1.86
CA ARG A 117 -3.82 10.56 1.77
C ARG A 117 -4.77 9.69 2.59
N LEU A 118 -5.65 10.32 3.34
CA LEU A 118 -6.77 9.64 4.00
C LEU A 118 -8.02 9.82 3.14
N ILE A 119 -8.77 8.76 2.95
CA ILE A 119 -10.05 8.79 2.28
C ILE A 119 -11.10 8.07 3.12
N SER A 120 -12.32 8.55 3.06
CA SER A 120 -13.46 7.90 3.71
C SER A 120 -13.87 6.62 2.99
N PRO A 121 -14.59 5.70 3.65
CA PRO A 121 -15.19 4.54 2.99
C PRO A 121 -16.12 4.92 1.83
N ASN A 122 -16.82 6.04 1.92
CA ASN A 122 -17.68 6.51 0.84
C ASN A 122 -16.86 6.93 -0.39
N GLN A 123 -15.79 7.70 -0.22
CA GLN A 123 -14.88 8.06 -1.31
C GLN A 123 -14.30 6.82 -1.98
N LEU A 124 -13.92 5.80 -1.19
CA LEU A 124 -13.47 4.53 -1.72
C LEU A 124 -14.50 3.90 -2.65
N GLN A 125 -15.76 3.85 -2.24
CA GLN A 125 -16.85 3.19 -2.97
C GLN A 125 -17.24 3.90 -4.27
N VAL A 126 -17.20 5.23 -4.26
CA VAL A 126 -17.56 6.02 -5.45
C VAL A 126 -16.37 6.27 -6.41
N GLY A 127 -15.19 5.74 -6.10
CA GLY A 127 -14.00 5.91 -6.93
C GLY A 127 -13.31 7.27 -6.79
N ASP A 128 -13.64 8.04 -5.76
CA ASP A 128 -13.02 9.34 -5.48
C ASP A 128 -11.70 9.16 -4.68
N TRP A 129 -10.68 8.64 -5.35
CA TRP A 129 -9.41 8.31 -4.73
C TRP A 129 -8.35 9.39 -4.83
N HIS A 130 -8.70 10.51 -5.50
CA HIS A 130 -7.82 11.68 -5.67
C HIS A 130 -6.43 11.32 -6.24
N LEU A 131 -6.39 10.49 -7.28
CA LEU A 131 -5.13 10.04 -7.86
C LEU A 131 -4.36 11.15 -8.56
N SER A 132 -5.05 12.18 -9.06
CA SER A 132 -4.44 13.34 -9.71
C SER A 132 -3.81 14.32 -8.72
N ASP A 133 -4.21 14.28 -7.45
CA ASP A 133 -3.72 15.21 -6.45
C ASP A 133 -2.38 14.73 -5.84
N PRO A 134 -1.50 15.66 -5.44
CA PRO A 134 -0.30 15.30 -4.70
C PRO A 134 -0.66 14.70 -3.34
N LEU A 135 0.11 13.72 -2.90
CA LEU A 135 0.02 13.20 -1.54
C LEU A 135 0.59 14.20 -0.54
N LEU A 136 0.06 14.21 0.67
CA LEU A 136 0.63 14.96 1.78
C LEU A 136 2.00 14.39 2.17
N PRO A 137 2.98 15.23 2.44
CA PRO A 137 4.30 14.77 2.86
C PRO A 137 4.28 14.18 4.27
N PRO A 138 5.25 13.32 4.63
CA PRO A 138 5.40 12.82 5.97
C PRO A 138 5.80 13.93 6.94
N HIS A 139 5.33 13.84 8.19
CA HIS A 139 5.68 14.80 9.24
C HIS A 139 7.07 14.56 9.84
N GLN A 140 7.62 13.36 9.65
CA GLN A 140 8.94 12.92 10.11
C GLN A 140 9.69 12.26 8.94
N GLY A 141 10.90 11.81 9.21
CA GLY A 141 11.70 11.09 8.22
C GLY A 141 11.14 9.71 7.85
N PRO A 142 11.74 9.05 6.85
CA PRO A 142 11.31 7.73 6.42
C PRO A 142 11.38 6.72 7.57
N LEU A 143 10.60 5.65 7.45
CA LEU A 143 10.59 4.56 8.43
C LEU A 143 11.99 3.95 8.54
N ASP A 144 12.47 3.78 9.78
CA ASP A 144 13.73 3.05 10.03
C ASP A 144 13.56 1.57 9.62
N ARG A 145 14.45 1.13 8.75
CA ARG A 145 14.46 -0.22 8.18
C ARG A 145 15.48 -1.15 8.86
N THR A 146 16.19 -0.66 9.85
CA THR A 146 17.26 -1.40 10.54
C THR A 146 16.75 -2.23 11.73
N GLY A 147 15.44 -2.23 12.01
CA GLY A 147 14.86 -2.88 13.18
C GLY A 147 15.26 -4.35 13.38
N ALA A 148 15.34 -5.13 12.29
CA ALA A 148 15.78 -6.53 12.36
C ALA A 148 17.27 -6.65 12.77
N GLN A 149 18.13 -5.77 12.26
CA GLN A 149 19.55 -5.73 12.64
C GLN A 149 19.72 -5.32 14.10
N THR A 150 19.00 -4.29 14.53
CA THR A 150 19.00 -3.80 15.89
C THR A 150 18.54 -4.89 16.87
N ALA A 151 17.45 -5.58 16.55
CA ALA A 151 16.94 -6.68 17.37
C ALA A 151 17.94 -7.85 17.43
N SER A 152 18.52 -8.24 16.30
CA SER A 152 19.53 -9.30 16.23
C SER A 152 20.76 -8.96 17.07
N HIS A 153 21.24 -7.72 16.98
CA HIS A 153 22.40 -7.26 17.76
C HIS A 153 22.10 -7.28 19.28
N HIS A 154 20.93 -6.80 19.66
CA HIS A 154 20.49 -6.81 21.07
C HIS A 154 20.35 -8.24 21.62
N LEU A 155 19.74 -9.15 20.87
CA LEU A 155 19.64 -10.55 21.26
C LEU A 155 21.00 -11.22 21.42
N ALA A 156 21.95 -10.96 20.52
CA ALA A 156 23.30 -11.48 20.64
C ALA A 156 23.99 -10.98 21.92
N GLN A 157 23.84 -9.70 22.27
CA GLN A 157 24.39 -9.13 23.49
C GLN A 157 23.80 -9.81 24.74
N VAL A 158 22.47 -10.01 24.79
CA VAL A 158 21.80 -10.65 25.92
C VAL A 158 22.27 -12.10 26.09
N LEU A 159 22.39 -12.85 24.98
CA LEU A 159 22.87 -14.23 25.01
C LEU A 159 24.32 -14.33 25.48
N MET A 160 25.18 -13.41 25.03
CA MET A 160 26.59 -13.39 25.47
C MET A 160 26.74 -12.98 26.94
N ALA A 161 25.90 -12.10 27.46
CA ALA A 161 25.91 -11.68 28.85
C ALA A 161 25.37 -12.75 29.81
N GLY A 162 24.50 -13.65 29.34
CA GLY A 162 23.91 -14.72 30.14
C GLY A 162 24.75 -16.02 30.22
N VAL A 163 25.94 -16.06 29.61
CA VAL A 163 26.86 -17.22 29.60
C VAL A 163 27.99 -17.09 30.62
N ASN A 164 27.99 -16.07 31.49
CA ASN A 164 28.96 -15.88 32.57
C ASN A 164 28.38 -16.32 33.90
#